data_9858e1be47c373b607bb9c94773ab531
#
_entry.id   9858e1be47c373b607bb9c94773ab531
#
_cell.length_a   1.000
_cell.length_b   1.000
_cell.length_c   1.000
_cell.angle_alpha   90.00
_cell.angle_beta   90.00
_cell.angle_gamma   90.00
#
_symmetry.space_group_name_H-M   'P 1'
#
loop_
_entity.id
_entity.type
_entity.pdbx_description
1 polymer ?
#
loop_
_entity_poly.entity_id
_entity_poly.type
_entity_poly.pdbx_seq_one_letter_code
_entity_poly.pdbx_strand_id
1 'polypeptide(L)'
;MKTRSADYQYAAELPWEEVGPGVKRQIMGYDGQIMAVKVHFDKGGVGQLHEHYQSQVTYVVSGKFEVTVGEKKQVVGPGDGYYIEPDLIHGCVCLEEGVLIDMFSPYRHDFMKK
;
A
#
# COMPACT_ATOMS: atom_id res chain seq x y z
N MET A 1 2.03 -23.10 13.65
CA MET A 1 2.32 -21.66 13.85
C MET A 1 1.32 -20.82 13.10
N LYS A 2 0.77 -19.81 13.74
CA LYS A 2 -0.19 -18.93 13.10
C LYS A 2 0.51 -17.86 12.28
N THR A 3 -0.04 -17.58 11.09
CA THR A 3 0.42 -16.47 10.28
C THR A 3 -0.28 -15.22 10.78
N ARG A 4 0.42 -14.43 11.58
CA ARG A 4 -0.14 -13.19 12.10
C ARG A 4 0.94 -12.29 12.69
N SER A 5 0.63 -10.99 12.73
CA SER A 5 1.47 -10.01 13.41
C SER A 5 1.21 -10.04 14.91
N ALA A 6 2.00 -9.27 15.66
CA ALA A 6 1.68 -8.94 17.04
C ALA A 6 0.37 -8.14 17.07
N ASP A 7 -0.24 -8.02 18.25
CA ASP A 7 -1.49 -7.28 18.39
C ASP A 7 -1.30 -5.78 18.16
N TYR A 8 -0.15 -5.24 18.55
CA TYR A 8 0.14 -3.80 18.45
C TYR A 8 1.33 -3.56 17.53
N GLN A 9 1.32 -2.47 16.78
CA GLN A 9 2.42 -2.08 15.91
C GLN A 9 2.87 -0.68 16.31
N TYR A 10 4.15 -0.58 16.66
CA TYR A 10 4.78 0.71 17.01
C TYR A 10 5.68 1.12 15.86
N ALA A 11 5.41 2.26 15.26
CA ALA A 11 6.10 2.71 14.05
C ALA A 11 7.63 2.68 14.21
N ALA A 12 8.12 3.05 15.40
CA ALA A 12 9.56 3.10 15.65
C ALA A 12 10.21 1.71 15.66
N GLU A 13 9.43 0.65 15.82
CA GLU A 13 9.93 -0.72 15.89
C GLU A 13 9.72 -1.51 14.60
N LEU A 14 8.93 -0.99 13.68
CA LEU A 14 8.66 -1.68 12.43
C LEU A 14 9.74 -1.33 11.41
N PRO A 15 10.35 -2.34 10.78
CA PRO A 15 11.39 -2.05 9.78
C PRO A 15 10.78 -1.41 8.53
N TRP A 16 11.51 -0.46 7.97
CA TRP A 16 11.20 0.05 6.65
C TRP A 16 11.86 -0.86 5.60
N GLU A 17 11.15 -1.12 4.54
CA GLU A 17 11.62 -1.94 3.45
C GLU A 17 11.53 -1.12 2.17
N GLU A 18 12.66 -0.90 1.50
CA GLU A 18 12.65 -0.19 0.23
C GLU A 18 12.13 -1.10 -0.86
N VAL A 19 11.17 -0.60 -1.64
CA VAL A 19 10.51 -1.39 -2.68
C VAL A 19 10.64 -0.77 -4.07
N GLY A 20 11.33 0.34 -4.17
CA GLY A 20 11.61 1.03 -5.42
C GLY A 20 12.24 2.39 -5.12
N PRO A 21 12.74 3.09 -6.15
CA PRO A 21 13.29 4.44 -5.95
C PRO A 21 12.26 5.37 -5.33
N GLY A 22 12.57 5.90 -4.15
CA GLY A 22 11.69 6.84 -3.46
C GLY A 22 10.43 6.21 -2.87
N VAL A 23 10.39 4.89 -2.72
CA VAL A 23 9.23 4.19 -2.16
C VAL A 23 9.68 3.18 -1.12
N LYS A 24 9.12 3.26 0.06
CA LYS A 24 9.40 2.30 1.14
C LYS A 24 8.12 1.98 1.90
N ARG A 25 8.11 0.82 2.56
CA ARG A 25 6.92 0.37 3.26
C ARG A 25 7.23 -0.22 4.63
N GLN A 26 6.23 -0.18 5.50
CA GLN A 26 6.22 -0.90 6.77
C GLN A 26 4.99 -1.80 6.77
N ILE A 27 5.19 -3.10 6.99
CA ILE A 27 4.07 -4.02 7.15
C ILE A 27 3.54 -3.82 8.56
N MET A 28 2.24 -3.58 8.67
CA MET A 28 1.58 -3.32 9.94
C MET A 28 0.85 -4.58 10.42
N GLY A 29 -0.37 -4.46 10.91
CA GLY A 29 -1.12 -5.59 11.41
C GLY A 29 -1.58 -6.52 10.30
N TYR A 30 -1.53 -7.83 10.55
CA TYR A 30 -2.01 -8.80 9.58
C TYR A 30 -2.29 -10.15 10.20
N ASP A 31 -3.11 -10.92 9.49
CA ASP A 31 -3.24 -12.36 9.64
C ASP A 31 -3.51 -12.91 8.24
N GLY A 32 -3.99 -14.14 8.12
CA GLY A 32 -4.23 -14.73 6.80
C GLY A 32 -5.34 -14.05 6.01
N GLN A 33 -6.20 -13.28 6.66
CA GLN A 33 -7.38 -12.70 6.02
C GLN A 33 -7.24 -11.22 5.68
N ILE A 34 -6.31 -10.51 6.33
CA ILE A 34 -6.19 -9.06 6.16
C ILE A 34 -4.76 -8.62 6.44
N MET A 35 -4.35 -7.54 5.79
CA MET A 35 -3.03 -6.95 6.03
C MET A 35 -3.10 -5.45 5.76
N ALA A 36 -2.54 -4.67 6.69
CA ALA A 36 -2.36 -3.24 6.49
C ALA A 36 -0.88 -2.94 6.26
N VAL A 37 -0.59 -2.10 5.28
CA VAL A 37 0.78 -1.73 4.92
C VAL A 37 0.86 -0.22 4.76
N LYS A 38 1.79 0.40 5.47
CA LYS A 38 2.06 1.83 5.32
C LYS A 38 3.12 1.99 4.22
N VAL A 39 2.87 2.86 3.26
CA VAL A 39 3.80 3.09 2.15
C VAL A 39 4.14 4.57 2.10
N HIS A 40 5.43 4.89 2.17
CA HIS A 40 5.91 6.25 2.06
C HIS A 40 6.48 6.47 0.67
N PHE A 41 6.08 7.57 0.04
CA PHE A 41 6.55 7.94 -1.29
C PHE A 41 7.22 9.30 -1.22
N ASP A 42 8.44 9.40 -1.76
CA ASP A 42 9.03 10.69 -2.08
C ASP A 42 8.30 11.24 -3.30
N LYS A 43 8.36 12.56 -3.50
CA LYS A 43 7.81 13.16 -4.72
C LYS A 43 8.42 12.49 -5.94
N GLY A 44 7.58 12.07 -6.86
CA GLY A 44 8.01 11.36 -8.07
C GLY A 44 8.13 9.87 -7.93
N GLY A 45 7.95 9.34 -6.70
CA GLY A 45 7.95 7.89 -6.49
C GLY A 45 6.81 7.24 -7.25
N VAL A 46 7.06 6.05 -7.78
CA VAL A 46 6.09 5.35 -8.63
C VAL A 46 5.73 3.99 -8.02
N GLY A 47 4.44 3.76 -7.84
CA GLY A 47 3.91 2.43 -7.63
C GLY A 47 3.63 1.85 -9.00
N GLN A 48 4.48 0.92 -9.45
CA GLN A 48 4.40 0.36 -10.80
C GLN A 48 3.05 -0.27 -11.06
N LEU A 49 2.58 -0.19 -12.30
CA LEU A 49 1.35 -0.87 -12.69
C LEU A 49 1.52 -2.36 -12.47
N HIS A 50 0.59 -2.95 -11.76
CA HIS A 50 0.62 -4.38 -11.43
C HIS A 50 -0.78 -4.84 -11.08
N GLU A 51 -0.93 -6.14 -10.87
CA GLU A 51 -2.20 -6.72 -10.46
C GLU A 51 -1.94 -7.84 -9.45
N HIS A 52 -2.93 -8.10 -8.61
CA HIS A 52 -2.88 -9.20 -7.65
C HIS A 52 -4.31 -9.62 -7.33
N TYR A 53 -4.48 -10.84 -6.81
CA TYR A 53 -5.83 -11.35 -6.58
C TYR A 53 -6.48 -10.80 -5.31
N GLN A 54 -5.72 -10.20 -4.43
CA GLN A 54 -6.27 -9.61 -3.21
C GLN A 54 -7.13 -8.38 -3.55
N SER A 55 -8.22 -8.23 -2.81
CA SER A 55 -8.92 -6.95 -2.80
C SER A 55 -8.07 -5.93 -2.06
N GLN A 56 -8.14 -4.68 -2.46
CA GLN A 56 -7.34 -3.63 -1.83
C GLN A 56 -8.19 -2.38 -1.61
N VAL A 57 -8.08 -1.82 -0.41
CA VAL A 57 -8.58 -0.48 -0.12
C VAL A 57 -7.39 0.34 0.32
N THR A 58 -7.25 1.55 -0.20
CA THR A 58 -6.15 2.44 0.16
C THR A 58 -6.70 3.74 0.71
N TYR A 59 -6.09 4.20 1.80
CA TYR A 59 -6.40 5.48 2.43
C TYR A 59 -5.20 6.41 2.28
N VAL A 60 -5.44 7.65 1.84
CA VAL A 60 -4.37 8.64 1.69
C VAL A 60 -4.22 9.41 2.99
N VAL A 61 -3.08 9.21 3.67
CA VAL A 61 -2.77 9.91 4.92
C VAL A 61 -2.29 11.32 4.62
N SER A 62 -1.37 11.45 3.67
CA SER A 62 -0.76 12.73 3.31
C SER A 62 -0.27 12.68 1.87
N GLY A 63 0.04 13.86 1.33
CA GLY A 63 0.57 13.98 -0.02
C GLY A 63 -0.51 13.98 -1.10
N LYS A 64 -0.07 13.85 -2.34
CA LYS A 64 -0.97 13.87 -3.49
C LYS A 64 -0.50 12.82 -4.49
N PHE A 65 -1.45 12.07 -5.03
CA PHE A 65 -1.14 10.94 -5.90
C PHE A 65 -2.06 10.92 -7.11
N GLU A 66 -1.48 10.62 -8.28
CA GLU A 66 -2.28 10.27 -9.44
C GLU A 66 -2.40 8.75 -9.44
N VAL A 67 -3.62 8.25 -9.30
CA VAL A 67 -3.88 6.83 -9.13
C VAL A 67 -4.56 6.27 -10.37
N THR A 68 -4.01 5.19 -10.90
CA THR A 68 -4.58 4.44 -12.01
C THR A 68 -5.27 3.21 -11.47
N VAL A 69 -6.56 3.05 -11.77
CA VAL A 69 -7.33 1.85 -11.42
C VAL A 69 -8.01 1.40 -12.71
N GLY A 70 -7.50 0.32 -13.31
CA GLY A 70 -7.95 -0.10 -14.62
C GLY A 70 -7.67 0.97 -15.66
N GLU A 71 -8.72 1.48 -16.30
CA GLU A 71 -8.58 2.51 -17.32
C GLU A 71 -8.82 3.92 -16.79
N LYS A 72 -9.07 4.05 -15.49
CA LYS A 72 -9.37 5.35 -14.87
C LYS A 72 -8.12 5.93 -14.23
N LYS A 73 -7.97 7.24 -14.31
CA LYS A 73 -6.92 7.98 -13.61
C LYS A 73 -7.56 9.12 -12.85
N GLN A 74 -7.23 9.25 -11.57
CA GLN A 74 -7.74 10.31 -10.72
C GLN A 74 -6.65 10.78 -9.78
N VAL A 75 -6.70 12.05 -9.41
CA VAL A 75 -5.81 12.61 -8.42
C VAL A 75 -6.52 12.55 -7.07
N VAL A 76 -5.83 12.03 -6.05
CA VAL A 76 -6.35 11.92 -4.69
C VAL A 76 -5.40 12.62 -3.72
N GLY A 77 -5.93 13.11 -2.61
CA GLY A 77 -5.17 13.80 -1.57
C GLY A 77 -5.59 13.33 -0.18
N PRO A 78 -5.09 14.01 0.86
CA PRO A 78 -5.30 13.55 2.24
C PRO A 78 -6.78 13.35 2.57
N GLY A 79 -7.10 12.21 3.18
CA GLY A 79 -8.45 11.86 3.54
C GLY A 79 -9.23 11.11 2.47
N ASP A 80 -8.72 11.10 1.24
CA ASP A 80 -9.35 10.36 0.16
C ASP A 80 -8.96 8.89 0.22
N GLY A 81 -9.71 8.05 -0.48
CA GLY A 81 -9.39 6.64 -0.56
C GLY A 81 -9.83 6.07 -1.89
N TYR A 82 -9.40 4.85 -2.17
CA TYR A 82 -9.83 4.16 -3.37
C TYR A 82 -9.86 2.67 -3.14
N TYR A 83 -10.65 2.01 -3.97
CA TYR A 83 -10.84 0.56 -3.93
C TYR A 83 -10.37 -0.05 -5.24
N ILE A 84 -9.70 -1.19 -5.14
CA ILE A 84 -9.22 -1.95 -6.29
C ILE A 84 -9.75 -3.36 -6.17
N GLU A 85 -10.53 -3.79 -7.16
CA GLU A 85 -11.05 -5.15 -7.19
C GLU A 85 -9.93 -6.15 -7.54
N PRO A 86 -10.13 -7.44 -7.21
CA PRO A 86 -9.13 -8.47 -7.53
C PRO A 86 -8.73 -8.47 -9.01
N ASP A 87 -7.43 -8.63 -9.25
CA ASP A 87 -6.85 -8.80 -10.57
C ASP A 87 -6.99 -7.62 -11.52
N LEU A 88 -7.33 -6.44 -11.00
CA LEU A 88 -7.42 -5.25 -11.83
C LEU A 88 -6.08 -4.50 -11.80
N ILE A 89 -5.57 -4.15 -12.97
CA ILE A 89 -4.30 -3.42 -13.08
C ILE A 89 -4.42 -2.06 -12.41
N HIS A 90 -3.44 -1.71 -11.58
CA HIS A 90 -3.42 -0.45 -10.85
C HIS A 90 -2.00 -0.02 -10.52
N GLY A 91 -1.87 1.24 -10.19
CA GLY A 91 -0.60 1.84 -9.77
C GLY A 91 -0.79 3.30 -9.45
N CYS A 92 0.29 3.99 -9.13
CA CYS A 92 0.20 5.40 -8.79
C CYS A 92 1.52 6.12 -9.02
N VAL A 93 1.43 7.43 -9.14
CA VAL A 93 2.60 8.33 -9.18
C VAL A 93 2.41 9.36 -8.08
N CYS A 94 3.43 9.53 -7.26
CA CYS A 94 3.40 10.49 -6.17
C CYS A 94 3.69 11.89 -6.71
N LEU A 95 2.72 12.79 -6.61
CA LEU A 95 2.86 14.18 -7.08
C LEU A 95 3.41 15.08 -6.00
N GLU A 96 3.09 14.80 -4.73
CA GLU A 96 3.63 15.49 -3.55
C GLU A 96 3.92 14.43 -2.53
N GLU A 97 5.09 14.49 -1.90
CA GLU A 97 5.52 13.50 -0.91
C GLU A 97 4.39 13.14 0.06
N GLY A 98 4.22 11.87 0.33
CA GLY A 98 3.13 11.46 1.21
C GLY A 98 3.14 9.99 1.59
N VAL A 99 2.07 9.63 2.29
CA VAL A 99 1.89 8.31 2.88
C VAL A 99 0.54 7.75 2.49
N LEU A 100 0.54 6.50 2.05
CA LEU A 100 -0.68 5.71 1.83
C LEU A 100 -0.74 4.58 2.85
N ILE A 101 -1.95 4.17 3.20
CA ILE A 101 -2.18 2.93 3.94
C ILE A 101 -2.92 2.00 3.00
N ASP A 102 -2.27 0.92 2.59
CA ASP A 102 -2.90 -0.12 1.77
C ASP A 102 -3.45 -1.20 2.69
N MET A 103 -4.69 -1.62 2.44
CA MET A 103 -5.32 -2.71 3.18
C MET A 103 -5.71 -3.80 2.20
N PHE A 104 -5.22 -5.02 2.44
CA PHE A 104 -5.41 -6.17 1.55
C PHE A 104 -6.24 -7.25 2.21
N SER A 105 -7.05 -7.93 1.42
CA SER A 105 -7.76 -9.13 1.87
C SER A 105 -7.82 -10.14 0.71
N PRO A 106 -7.28 -11.35 0.88
CA PRO A 106 -6.45 -11.81 2.01
C PRO A 106 -5.09 -11.12 2.04
N TYR A 107 -4.23 -11.50 2.97
CA TYR A 107 -2.94 -10.84 3.12
C TYR A 107 -2.03 -11.09 1.88
N ARG A 108 -1.03 -10.22 1.73
CA ARG A 108 -0.03 -10.34 0.66
C ARG A 108 1.08 -11.27 1.15
N HIS A 109 0.90 -12.58 0.97
CA HIS A 109 1.90 -13.56 1.43
C HIS A 109 3.25 -13.34 0.74
N ASP A 110 3.24 -12.78 -0.47
CA ASP A 110 4.46 -12.47 -1.21
C ASP A 110 5.31 -11.41 -0.50
N PHE A 111 4.69 -10.52 0.31
CA PHE A 111 5.44 -9.55 1.11
C PHE A 111 6.20 -10.20 2.25
N MET A 112 5.80 -11.40 2.65
CA MET A 112 6.41 -12.11 3.77
C MET A 112 7.58 -13.00 3.37
N LYS A 113 7.84 -13.12 2.08
CA LYS A 113 8.97 -13.92 1.61
C LYS A 113 10.29 -13.20 1.83
N LYS A 114 11.29 -13.97 2.16
CA LYS A 114 12.65 -13.47 2.34
C LYS A 114 13.51 -13.83 1.12
#